data_e04467c43eb27c7fd50967b434eef87e
#
_entry.id   e04467c43eb27c7fd50967b434eef87e
#
_cell.length_a   1.000
_cell.length_b   1.000
_cell.length_c   1.000
_cell.angle_alpha   90.00
_cell.angle_beta   90.00
_cell.angle_gamma   90.00
#
_symmetry.space_group_name_H-M   'P 1'
#
loop_
_entity.id
_entity.type
_entity.pdbx_description
1 polymer ?
#
loop_
_entity_poly.entity_id
_entity_poly.type
_entity_poly.pdbx_seq_one_letter_code
_entity_poly.pdbx_strand_id
1 'polypeptide(L)'
;MTGYAWESFITRLLDVGLNAAQGLIRIALLIVLAYVLTRLLRAGLNRLEILLIRATEKTETIPGAAGKRIKTLTGVLWTIGCGLLWFVVVLVTFSQIGFNIGPILAGAGVAGLAVGFGAQHLVRDLVSGFFLLLENQIRVGDMAIVNGTSGLVEAITFRTVVLRDQAGLVHVFPNGSINTLANATKDWSAAVVDAILPYRVDIDRVMAVMREVGEAMKQDAEYAPMLLEPVEIFGVENFTDTTVTIKARLKTQPSMQHRIGREFRRRLKNALQTAEIVPIVSAALTKSTEPAR
;
A
#
# COMPACT_ATOMS: atom_id res chain seq x y z
N MET A 1 65.92 -46.37 26.50
CA MET A 1 64.45 -46.22 26.21
C MET A 1 63.83 -44.96 26.82
N THR A 2 64.51 -44.13 27.58
CA THR A 2 63.97 -42.92 28.27
C THR A 2 63.97 -41.63 27.45
N GLY A 3 64.82 -41.53 26.41
CA GLY A 3 64.87 -40.29 25.58
C GLY A 3 63.65 -40.03 24.68
N TYR A 4 63.11 -41.06 24.04
CA TYR A 4 61.96 -40.94 23.15
C TYR A 4 60.63 -40.55 23.85
N ALA A 5 60.46 -40.98 25.09
CA ALA A 5 59.29 -40.63 25.90
C ALA A 5 59.28 -39.14 26.30
N TRP A 6 60.48 -38.59 26.58
CA TRP A 6 60.61 -37.17 26.93
C TRP A 6 60.48 -36.25 25.78
N GLU A 7 60.98 -36.56 24.59
CA GLU A 7 60.78 -35.80 23.37
C GLU A 7 59.31 -35.77 22.94
N SER A 8 58.60 -36.91 23.01
CA SER A 8 57.16 -36.98 22.69
C SER A 8 56.31 -36.22 23.71
N PHE A 9 56.74 -36.10 24.95
CA PHE A 9 56.06 -35.30 25.98
C PHE A 9 56.22 -33.78 25.70
N ILE A 10 57.45 -33.35 25.38
CA ILE A 10 57.73 -31.95 25.04
C ILE A 10 57.00 -31.53 23.78
N THR A 11 57.01 -32.35 22.73
CA THR A 11 56.27 -32.03 21.48
C THR A 11 54.80 -31.91 21.72
N ARG A 12 54.18 -32.79 22.52
CA ARG A 12 52.72 -32.65 22.88
C ARG A 12 52.46 -31.42 23.70
N LEU A 13 53.27 -31.01 24.61
CA LEU A 13 53.18 -29.79 25.41
C LEU A 13 53.27 -28.55 24.50
N LEU A 14 54.18 -28.53 23.54
CA LEU A 14 54.36 -27.48 22.59
C LEU A 14 53.12 -27.36 21.63
N ASP A 15 52.61 -28.51 21.15
CA ASP A 15 51.42 -28.56 20.29
C ASP A 15 50.15 -28.06 21.03
N VAL A 16 49.97 -28.45 22.29
CA VAL A 16 48.85 -27.95 23.12
C VAL A 16 49.01 -26.46 23.38
N GLY A 17 50.21 -25.97 23.65
CA GLY A 17 50.49 -24.56 23.84
C GLY A 17 50.24 -23.72 22.58
N LEU A 18 50.68 -24.21 21.42
CA LEU A 18 50.46 -23.57 20.11
C LEU A 18 48.99 -23.53 19.74
N ASN A 19 48.25 -24.62 19.93
CA ASN A 19 46.82 -24.69 19.67
C ASN A 19 46.02 -23.75 20.59
N ALA A 20 46.39 -23.68 21.87
CA ALA A 20 45.77 -22.75 22.81
C ALA A 20 46.05 -21.26 22.43
N ALA A 21 47.29 -20.94 22.04
CA ALA A 21 47.67 -19.61 21.59
C ALA A 21 46.90 -19.21 20.31
N GLN A 22 46.79 -20.12 19.35
CA GLN A 22 45.98 -19.90 18.14
C GLN A 22 44.49 -19.69 18.45
N GLY A 23 43.92 -20.46 19.40
CA GLY A 23 42.55 -20.27 19.87
C GLY A 23 42.31 -18.88 20.48
N LEU A 24 43.25 -18.43 21.35
CA LEU A 24 43.18 -17.10 21.97
C LEU A 24 43.28 -15.97 20.92
N ILE A 25 44.18 -16.11 19.94
CA ILE A 25 44.31 -15.14 18.85
C ILE A 25 43.01 -15.05 18.03
N ARG A 26 42.37 -16.19 17.71
CA ARG A 26 41.08 -16.22 16.98
C ARG A 26 39.96 -15.55 17.79
N ILE A 27 39.86 -15.81 19.07
CA ILE A 27 38.88 -15.17 19.95
C ILE A 27 39.11 -13.66 20.02
N ALA A 28 40.39 -13.24 20.19
CA ALA A 28 40.73 -11.81 20.20
C ALA A 28 40.37 -11.12 18.88
N LEU A 29 40.65 -11.74 17.73
CA LEU A 29 40.26 -11.23 16.42
C LEU A 29 38.75 -11.14 16.26
N LEU A 30 37.98 -12.13 16.73
CA LEU A 30 36.52 -12.11 16.71
C LEU A 30 35.97 -10.96 17.56
N ILE A 31 36.49 -10.72 18.75
CA ILE A 31 36.08 -9.63 19.63
C ILE A 31 36.39 -8.27 18.98
N VAL A 32 37.59 -8.11 18.40
CA VAL A 32 37.95 -6.87 17.66
C VAL A 32 37.05 -6.66 16.47
N LEU A 33 36.79 -7.71 15.69
CA LEU A 33 35.85 -7.63 14.54
C LEU A 33 34.46 -7.23 15.01
N ALA A 34 33.92 -7.86 16.06
CA ALA A 34 32.64 -7.52 16.63
C ALA A 34 32.60 -6.07 17.12
N TYR A 35 33.65 -5.59 17.77
CA TYR A 35 33.72 -4.19 18.19
C TYR A 35 33.72 -3.24 17.00
N VAL A 36 34.44 -3.54 15.95
CA VAL A 36 34.45 -2.74 14.71
C VAL A 36 33.03 -2.75 14.06
N LEU A 37 32.40 -3.93 13.97
CA LEU A 37 31.03 -4.03 13.43
C LEU A 37 30.02 -3.25 14.27
N THR A 38 30.10 -3.30 15.60
CA THR A 38 29.20 -2.49 16.46
C THR A 38 29.42 -1.00 16.26
N ARG A 39 30.67 -0.56 16.08
CA ARG A 39 30.98 0.84 15.74
C ARG A 39 30.40 1.27 14.38
N LEU A 40 30.54 0.41 13.38
CA LEU A 40 30.01 0.66 12.03
C LEU A 40 28.47 0.69 12.04
N LEU A 41 27.84 -0.28 12.73
CA LEU A 41 26.38 -0.31 12.90
C LEU A 41 25.87 0.98 13.57
N ARG A 42 26.51 1.41 14.65
CA ARG A 42 26.14 2.65 15.34
C ARG A 42 26.31 3.88 14.45
N ALA A 43 27.42 3.96 13.71
CA ALA A 43 27.67 5.06 12.79
C ALA A 43 26.64 5.10 11.64
N GLY A 44 26.27 3.93 11.12
CA GLY A 44 25.22 3.79 10.08
C GLY A 44 23.85 4.24 10.58
N LEU A 45 23.43 3.76 11.77
CA LEU A 45 22.16 4.13 12.37
C LEU A 45 22.10 5.63 12.72
N ASN A 46 23.17 6.22 13.22
CA ASN A 46 23.24 7.65 13.49
C ASN A 46 23.12 8.50 12.20
N ARG A 47 23.75 8.07 11.10
CA ARG A 47 23.60 8.72 9.80
C ARG A 47 22.17 8.61 9.28
N LEU A 48 21.58 7.43 9.40
CA LEU A 48 20.16 7.19 9.03
C LEU A 48 19.21 8.08 9.84
N GLU A 49 19.42 8.16 11.16
CA GLU A 49 18.65 9.02 12.06
C GLU A 49 18.67 10.49 11.60
N ILE A 50 19.85 11.03 11.33
CA ILE A 50 20.02 12.42 10.86
C ILE A 50 19.31 12.63 9.51
N LEU A 51 19.44 11.69 8.57
CA LEU A 51 18.81 11.78 7.24
C LEU A 51 17.27 11.73 7.35
N LEU A 52 16.73 10.83 8.19
CA LEU A 52 15.29 10.70 8.42
C LEU A 52 14.72 11.94 9.11
N ILE A 53 15.39 12.48 10.13
CA ILE A 53 14.95 13.70 10.81
C ILE A 53 14.89 14.87 9.81
N ARG A 54 15.94 15.09 9.02
CA ARG A 54 15.97 16.15 8.00
C ARG A 54 14.89 16.00 6.92
N ALA A 55 14.58 14.77 6.52
CA ALA A 55 13.54 14.50 5.53
C ALA A 55 12.14 14.78 6.08
N THR A 56 11.91 14.44 7.34
CA THR A 56 10.57 14.52 7.97
C THR A 56 10.25 15.92 8.50
N GLU A 57 11.25 16.68 8.98
CA GLU A 57 11.05 18.07 9.44
C GLU A 57 10.53 19.02 8.35
N LYS A 58 10.73 18.69 7.07
CA LYS A 58 10.18 19.47 5.94
C LYS A 58 8.68 19.27 5.72
N THR A 59 8.08 18.25 6.33
CA THR A 59 6.71 17.81 5.99
C THR A 59 5.76 17.87 7.20
N GLU A 60 6.28 17.94 8.43
CA GLU A 60 5.45 17.93 9.66
C GLU A 60 5.06 19.32 10.15
N THR A 61 3.78 19.41 10.60
CA THR A 61 3.17 20.62 11.17
C THR A 61 3.59 20.87 12.63
N ILE A 62 4.11 19.84 13.33
CA ILE A 62 4.52 19.93 14.75
C ILE A 62 6.03 19.71 14.86
N PRO A 63 6.82 20.75 15.17
CA PRO A 63 8.28 20.63 15.31
C PRO A 63 8.68 19.63 16.39
N GLY A 64 9.58 18.68 16.05
CA GLY A 64 10.23 17.78 17.01
C GLY A 64 9.48 16.49 17.37
N ALA A 65 8.24 16.26 16.91
CA ALA A 65 7.51 15.02 17.17
C ALA A 65 8.12 13.84 16.42
N ALA A 66 8.50 14.04 15.16
CA ALA A 66 9.17 13.04 14.34
C ALA A 66 10.54 12.64 14.91
N GLY A 67 11.33 13.60 15.36
CA GLY A 67 12.67 13.34 15.91
C GLY A 67 12.64 12.37 17.10
N LYS A 68 11.66 12.50 18.02
CA LYS A 68 11.50 11.56 19.14
C LYS A 68 11.15 10.15 18.69
N ARG A 69 10.26 10.00 17.71
CA ARG A 69 9.86 8.69 17.16
C ARG A 69 11.04 8.02 16.44
N ILE A 70 11.76 8.76 15.60
CA ILE A 70 12.92 8.25 14.86
C ILE A 70 14.00 7.79 15.84
N LYS A 71 14.31 8.60 16.87
CA LYS A 71 15.29 8.25 17.88
C LYS A 71 14.93 6.98 18.67
N THR A 72 13.66 6.80 19.00
CA THR A 72 13.20 5.56 19.66
C THR A 72 13.38 4.35 18.75
N LEU A 73 12.98 4.47 17.47
CA LEU A 73 13.11 3.39 16.50
C LEU A 73 14.56 3.01 16.23
N THR A 74 15.45 3.98 16.03
CA THR A 74 16.89 3.74 15.84
C THR A 74 17.53 3.12 17.09
N GLY A 75 17.07 3.55 18.29
CA GLY A 75 17.50 2.95 19.55
C GLY A 75 17.10 1.48 19.69
N VAL A 76 15.88 1.11 19.33
CA VAL A 76 15.42 -0.28 19.33
C VAL A 76 16.21 -1.12 18.32
N LEU A 77 16.39 -0.62 17.09
CA LEU A 77 17.18 -1.29 16.06
C LEU A 77 18.63 -1.50 16.50
N TRP A 78 19.23 -0.51 17.17
CA TRP A 78 20.55 -0.63 17.76
C TRP A 78 20.62 -1.73 18.82
N THR A 79 19.68 -1.76 19.75
CA THR A 79 19.65 -2.75 20.84
C THR A 79 19.51 -4.16 20.29
N ILE A 80 18.59 -4.38 19.35
CA ILE A 80 18.39 -5.69 18.71
C ILE A 80 19.62 -6.10 17.90
N GLY A 81 20.14 -5.21 17.06
CA GLY A 81 21.29 -5.51 16.19
C GLY A 81 22.56 -5.78 17.01
N CYS A 82 22.81 -4.99 18.05
CA CYS A 82 23.92 -5.19 18.95
C CYS A 82 23.77 -6.51 19.74
N GLY A 83 22.59 -6.79 20.28
CA GLY A 83 22.31 -8.04 21.01
C GLY A 83 22.52 -9.27 20.16
N LEU A 84 22.01 -9.26 18.91
CA LEU A 84 22.20 -10.38 17.97
C LEU A 84 23.66 -10.59 17.61
N LEU A 85 24.40 -9.51 17.35
CA LEU A 85 25.82 -9.58 17.01
C LEU A 85 26.64 -10.18 18.15
N TRP A 86 26.44 -9.68 19.38
CA TRP A 86 27.15 -10.22 20.55
C TRP A 86 26.72 -11.64 20.89
N PHE A 87 25.45 -12.00 20.67
CA PHE A 87 25.00 -13.40 20.81
C PHE A 87 25.79 -14.35 19.90
N VAL A 88 25.97 -13.96 18.62
CA VAL A 88 26.77 -14.75 17.66
C VAL A 88 28.23 -14.85 18.11
N VAL A 89 28.83 -13.75 18.58
CA VAL A 89 30.21 -13.74 19.08
C VAL A 89 30.39 -14.69 20.27
N VAL A 90 29.47 -14.67 21.22
CA VAL A 90 29.45 -15.57 22.37
C VAL A 90 29.35 -17.02 21.91
N LEU A 91 28.46 -17.36 21.00
CA LEU A 91 28.31 -18.71 20.46
C LEU A 91 29.59 -19.20 19.79
N VAL A 92 30.20 -18.36 18.93
CA VAL A 92 31.44 -18.73 18.24
C VAL A 92 32.60 -18.91 19.26
N THR A 93 32.63 -18.07 20.28
CA THR A 93 33.65 -18.19 21.37
C THR A 93 33.48 -19.51 22.12
N PHE A 94 32.25 -19.89 22.49
CA PHE A 94 31.99 -21.19 23.12
C PHE A 94 32.41 -22.37 22.24
N SER A 95 32.15 -22.29 20.93
CA SER A 95 32.57 -23.30 19.96
C SER A 95 34.09 -23.44 19.90
N GLN A 96 34.84 -22.33 19.99
CA GLN A 96 36.32 -22.37 19.98
C GLN A 96 36.92 -23.03 21.26
N ILE A 97 36.21 -22.99 22.37
CA ILE A 97 36.60 -23.60 23.66
C ILE A 97 36.19 -25.08 23.69
N GLY A 98 35.53 -25.59 22.63
CA GLY A 98 35.14 -26.99 22.52
C GLY A 98 33.74 -27.32 23.04
N PHE A 99 32.94 -26.32 23.40
CA PHE A 99 31.54 -26.55 23.75
C PHE A 99 30.71 -26.91 22.50
N ASN A 100 29.85 -27.91 22.63
CA ASN A 100 28.91 -28.26 21.58
C ASN A 100 27.77 -27.21 21.50
N ILE A 101 27.83 -26.33 20.52
CA ILE A 101 26.82 -25.29 20.29
C ILE A 101 25.58 -25.79 19.52
N GLY A 102 25.58 -27.07 19.07
CA GLY A 102 24.49 -27.66 18.30
C GLY A 102 23.11 -27.49 18.94
N PRO A 103 22.91 -27.83 20.22
CA PRO A 103 21.60 -27.63 20.89
C PRO A 103 21.16 -26.16 20.94
N ILE A 104 22.11 -25.23 21.13
CA ILE A 104 21.81 -23.79 21.18
C ILE A 104 21.41 -23.29 19.81
N LEU A 105 22.12 -23.73 18.75
CA LEU A 105 21.76 -23.39 17.36
C LEU A 105 20.40 -23.97 16.97
N ALA A 106 20.09 -25.20 17.40
CA ALA A 106 18.77 -25.78 17.17
C ALA A 106 17.65 -24.96 17.83
N GLY A 107 17.82 -24.57 19.10
CA GLY A 107 16.89 -23.70 19.82
C GLY A 107 16.77 -22.31 19.18
N ALA A 108 17.89 -21.70 18.79
CA ALA A 108 17.91 -20.43 18.08
C ALA A 108 17.20 -20.53 16.71
N GLY A 109 17.32 -21.67 16.01
CA GLY A 109 16.61 -21.96 14.77
C GLY A 109 15.09 -21.96 14.96
N VAL A 110 14.60 -22.63 15.99
CA VAL A 110 13.17 -22.65 16.35
C VAL A 110 12.69 -21.24 16.72
N ALA A 111 13.45 -20.49 17.52
CA ALA A 111 13.14 -19.11 17.85
C ALA A 111 13.13 -18.21 16.60
N GLY A 112 14.09 -18.42 15.68
CA GLY A 112 14.13 -17.72 14.39
C GLY A 112 12.92 -17.98 13.52
N LEU A 113 12.42 -19.21 13.47
CA LEU A 113 11.18 -19.55 12.77
C LEU A 113 9.98 -18.84 13.39
N ALA A 114 9.88 -18.81 14.72
CA ALA A 114 8.79 -18.10 15.41
C ALA A 114 8.79 -16.59 15.10
N VAL A 115 9.97 -15.96 15.11
CA VAL A 115 10.14 -14.55 14.72
C VAL A 115 9.82 -14.36 13.23
N GLY A 116 10.22 -15.29 12.36
CA GLY A 116 9.91 -15.28 10.93
C GLY A 116 8.40 -15.31 10.66
N PHE A 117 7.67 -16.21 11.32
CA PHE A 117 6.21 -16.25 11.24
C PHE A 117 5.57 -14.98 11.80
N GLY A 118 6.08 -14.43 12.91
CA GLY A 118 5.62 -13.15 13.45
C GLY A 118 5.83 -11.96 12.50
N ALA A 119 6.90 -11.98 11.70
CA ALA A 119 7.24 -10.93 10.74
C ALA A 119 6.62 -11.15 9.35
N GLN A 120 5.93 -12.26 9.07
CA GLN A 120 5.41 -12.63 7.76
C GLN A 120 4.54 -11.54 7.12
N HIS A 121 3.66 -10.92 7.90
CA HIS A 121 2.81 -9.84 7.40
C HIS A 121 3.62 -8.61 6.98
N LEU A 122 4.65 -8.26 7.73
CA LEU A 122 5.53 -7.14 7.39
C LEU A 122 6.26 -7.39 6.06
N VAL A 123 6.79 -8.59 5.86
CA VAL A 123 7.46 -8.97 4.60
C VAL A 123 6.47 -8.92 3.44
N ARG A 124 5.26 -9.46 3.63
CA ARG A 124 4.20 -9.40 2.62
C ARG A 124 3.85 -7.95 2.26
N ASP A 125 3.67 -7.06 3.24
CA ASP A 125 3.37 -5.64 3.01
C ASP A 125 4.45 -4.98 2.15
N LEU A 126 5.73 -5.21 2.48
CA LEU A 126 6.86 -4.61 1.77
C LEU A 126 6.98 -5.11 0.33
N VAL A 127 6.85 -6.43 0.12
CA VAL A 127 6.93 -7.04 -1.21
C VAL A 127 5.75 -6.58 -2.07
N SER A 128 4.53 -6.58 -1.54
CA SER A 128 3.35 -6.10 -2.26
C SER A 128 3.47 -4.61 -2.60
N GLY A 129 3.95 -3.79 -1.66
CA GLY A 129 4.17 -2.36 -1.90
C GLY A 129 5.25 -2.08 -2.94
N PHE A 130 6.32 -2.87 -2.97
CA PHE A 130 7.35 -2.79 -3.99
C PHE A 130 6.77 -3.02 -5.39
N PHE A 131 6.01 -4.12 -5.60
CA PHE A 131 5.39 -4.39 -6.90
C PHE A 131 4.32 -3.38 -7.28
N LEU A 132 3.52 -2.92 -6.34
CA LEU A 132 2.50 -1.89 -6.57
C LEU A 132 3.12 -0.59 -7.13
N LEU A 133 4.27 -0.18 -6.59
CA LEU A 133 5.04 0.98 -7.07
C LEU A 133 5.76 0.68 -8.38
N LEU A 134 6.39 -0.48 -8.50
CA LEU A 134 7.17 -0.87 -9.69
C LEU A 134 6.26 -0.99 -10.93
N GLU A 135 5.09 -1.61 -10.79
CA GLU A 135 4.12 -1.80 -11.86
C GLU A 135 3.26 -0.56 -12.13
N ASN A 136 3.39 0.47 -11.28
CA ASN A 136 2.65 1.73 -11.41
C ASN A 136 1.14 1.50 -11.56
N GLN A 137 0.58 0.64 -10.70
CA GLN A 137 -0.84 0.28 -10.75
C GLN A 137 -1.74 1.43 -10.33
N ILE A 138 -1.33 2.21 -9.33
CA ILE A 138 -1.98 3.44 -8.86
C ILE A 138 -0.94 4.51 -8.57
N ARG A 139 -1.36 5.77 -8.60
CA ARG A 139 -0.55 6.96 -8.30
C ARG A 139 -1.25 7.83 -7.26
N VAL A 140 -0.48 8.65 -6.57
CA VAL A 140 -1.06 9.71 -5.72
C VAL A 140 -1.87 10.66 -6.62
N GLY A 141 -3.12 10.91 -6.22
CA GLY A 141 -4.09 11.68 -6.99
C GLY A 141 -5.05 10.84 -7.83
N ASP A 142 -4.84 9.52 -7.95
CA ASP A 142 -5.81 8.62 -8.59
C ASP A 142 -7.04 8.38 -7.70
N MET A 143 -8.18 8.12 -8.34
CA MET A 143 -9.34 7.52 -7.67
C MET A 143 -9.20 6.00 -7.74
N ALA A 144 -9.02 5.38 -6.59
CA ALA A 144 -8.87 3.93 -6.49
C ALA A 144 -9.98 3.30 -5.65
N ILE A 145 -10.24 2.02 -5.92
CA ILE A 145 -11.10 1.17 -5.10
C ILE A 145 -10.23 0.04 -4.57
N VAL A 146 -9.99 0.05 -3.27
CA VAL A 146 -9.17 -0.96 -2.58
C VAL A 146 -10.07 -1.77 -1.67
N ASN A 147 -10.15 -3.09 -1.89
CA ASN A 147 -11.00 -3.99 -1.13
C ASN A 147 -12.46 -3.49 -0.99
N GLY A 148 -13.00 -2.87 -2.06
CA GLY A 148 -14.34 -2.31 -2.09
C GLY A 148 -14.47 -0.87 -1.55
N THR A 149 -13.44 -0.30 -0.93
CA THR A 149 -13.45 1.09 -0.46
C THR A 149 -12.92 2.01 -1.54
N SER A 150 -13.76 2.96 -1.96
CA SER A 150 -13.41 3.96 -2.97
C SER A 150 -12.87 5.23 -2.34
N GLY A 151 -11.79 5.79 -2.90
CA GLY A 151 -11.22 7.05 -2.42
C GLY A 151 -10.12 7.61 -3.31
N LEU A 152 -9.75 8.87 -3.03
CA LEU A 152 -8.59 9.51 -3.62
C LEU A 152 -7.32 8.99 -2.95
N VAL A 153 -6.35 8.56 -3.73
CA VAL A 153 -5.03 8.13 -3.24
C VAL A 153 -4.25 9.36 -2.76
N GLU A 154 -4.05 9.48 -1.47
CA GLU A 154 -3.27 10.58 -0.86
C GLU A 154 -1.79 10.25 -0.70
N ALA A 155 -1.49 9.00 -0.37
CA ALA A 155 -0.11 8.56 -0.20
C ALA A 155 0.04 7.07 -0.53
N ILE A 156 1.20 6.72 -1.07
CA ILE A 156 1.62 5.35 -1.31
C ILE A 156 3.01 5.22 -0.68
N THR A 157 3.15 4.26 0.21
CA THR A 157 4.43 3.91 0.83
C THR A 157 4.78 2.45 0.52
N PHE A 158 5.99 2.01 0.87
CA PHE A 158 6.35 0.58 0.76
C PHE A 158 5.45 -0.34 1.58
N ARG A 159 4.82 0.16 2.65
CA ARG A 159 4.00 -0.65 3.55
C ARG A 159 2.50 -0.41 3.40
N THR A 160 2.07 0.81 3.05
CA THR A 160 0.66 1.20 3.09
C THR A 160 0.26 2.05 1.90
N VAL A 161 -1.00 1.90 1.48
CA VAL A 161 -1.74 2.85 0.65
C VAL A 161 -2.73 3.61 1.53
N VAL A 162 -2.82 4.92 1.33
CA VAL A 162 -3.73 5.81 2.05
C VAL A 162 -4.73 6.38 1.06
N LEU A 163 -6.01 6.14 1.33
CA LEU A 163 -7.14 6.69 0.56
C LEU A 163 -7.94 7.66 1.41
N ARG A 164 -8.45 8.72 0.79
CA ARG A 164 -9.49 9.57 1.39
C ARG A 164 -10.80 9.42 0.61
N ASP A 165 -11.87 9.08 1.30
CA ASP A 165 -13.18 8.97 0.69
C ASP A 165 -13.88 10.34 0.52
N GLN A 166 -15.08 10.33 -0.08
CA GLN A 166 -15.85 11.56 -0.30
C GLN A 166 -16.39 12.18 1.00
N ALA A 167 -16.49 11.41 2.08
CA ALA A 167 -16.88 11.91 3.40
C ALA A 167 -15.69 12.52 4.17
N GLY A 168 -14.47 12.44 3.59
CA GLY A 168 -13.25 12.95 4.21
C GLY A 168 -12.55 11.96 5.13
N LEU A 169 -13.04 10.72 5.26
CA LEU A 169 -12.40 9.70 6.08
C LEU A 169 -11.14 9.20 5.42
N VAL A 170 -10.10 8.99 6.22
CA VAL A 170 -8.82 8.45 5.79
C VAL A 170 -8.77 6.96 6.06
N HIS A 171 -8.63 6.16 5.01
CA HIS A 171 -8.49 4.71 5.05
C HIS A 171 -7.04 4.34 4.80
N VAL A 172 -6.44 3.56 5.71
CA VAL A 172 -5.05 3.11 5.60
C VAL A 172 -5.04 1.59 5.40
N PHE A 173 -4.54 1.16 4.24
CA PHE A 173 -4.45 -0.25 3.88
C PHE A 173 -3.00 -0.71 3.92
N PRO A 174 -2.64 -1.74 4.74
CA PRO A 174 -1.38 -2.44 4.56
C PRO A 174 -1.33 -3.08 3.16
N ASN A 175 -0.24 -2.90 2.43
CA ASN A 175 -0.15 -3.35 1.04
C ASN A 175 -0.38 -4.87 0.88
N GLY A 176 0.09 -5.67 1.84
CA GLY A 176 -0.12 -7.11 1.86
C GLY A 176 -1.56 -7.57 2.14
N SER A 177 -2.44 -6.64 2.56
CA SER A 177 -3.87 -6.89 2.77
C SER A 177 -4.75 -6.49 1.58
N ILE A 178 -4.16 -5.93 0.53
CA ILE A 178 -4.86 -5.54 -0.69
C ILE A 178 -5.09 -6.80 -1.52
N ASN A 179 -6.35 -7.26 -1.57
CA ASN A 179 -6.75 -8.42 -2.37
C ASN A 179 -7.29 -7.98 -3.74
N THR A 180 -8.01 -6.85 -3.77
CA THR A 180 -8.56 -6.29 -5.00
C THR A 180 -8.20 -4.82 -5.09
N LEU A 181 -7.77 -4.41 -6.28
CA LEU A 181 -7.41 -3.03 -6.59
C LEU A 181 -8.01 -2.68 -7.95
N ALA A 182 -8.84 -1.62 -7.99
CA ALA A 182 -9.29 -1.01 -9.23
C ALA A 182 -8.88 0.45 -9.26
N ASN A 183 -8.36 0.90 -10.40
CA ASN A 183 -8.02 2.30 -10.65
C ASN A 183 -9.07 2.91 -11.58
N ALA A 184 -9.84 3.87 -11.08
CA ALA A 184 -10.93 4.51 -11.81
C ALA A 184 -10.49 5.73 -12.65
N THR A 185 -9.19 6.07 -12.62
CA THR A 185 -8.65 7.26 -13.29
C THR A 185 -7.41 6.98 -14.15
N LYS A 186 -6.99 5.72 -14.24
CA LYS A 186 -5.85 5.35 -15.07
C LYS A 186 -6.19 5.56 -16.54
N ASP A 187 -5.44 6.43 -17.20
CA ASP A 187 -5.53 6.82 -18.60
C ASP A 187 -6.81 7.56 -18.97
N TRP A 188 -7.98 7.10 -18.55
CA TRP A 188 -9.29 7.74 -18.75
C TRP A 188 -10.27 7.36 -17.65
N SER A 189 -11.36 8.10 -17.55
CA SER A 189 -12.48 7.82 -16.64
C SER A 189 -13.79 7.78 -17.42
N ALA A 190 -14.84 7.21 -16.85
CA ALA A 190 -16.16 7.24 -17.47
C ALA A 190 -17.26 7.63 -16.48
N ALA A 191 -18.19 8.46 -16.94
CA ALA A 191 -19.47 8.65 -16.29
C ALA A 191 -20.49 7.70 -16.92
N VAL A 192 -20.96 6.73 -16.17
CA VAL A 192 -22.12 5.90 -16.55
C VAL A 192 -23.37 6.57 -16.01
N VAL A 193 -24.37 6.72 -16.88
CA VAL A 193 -25.63 7.37 -16.56
C VAL A 193 -26.77 6.46 -16.97
N ASP A 194 -27.59 6.11 -15.99
CA ASP A 194 -28.84 5.36 -16.18
C ASP A 194 -30.02 6.36 -16.21
N ALA A 195 -30.74 6.41 -17.32
CA ALA A 195 -31.98 7.17 -17.47
C ALA A 195 -33.17 6.23 -17.23
N ILE A 196 -33.82 6.39 -16.08
CA ILE A 196 -34.98 5.58 -15.71
C ILE A 196 -36.23 6.35 -16.13
N LEU A 197 -37.04 5.74 -16.99
CA LEU A 197 -38.18 6.37 -17.68
C LEU A 197 -39.42 5.50 -17.59
N PRO A 198 -40.64 6.06 -17.81
CA PRO A 198 -41.85 5.27 -17.90
C PRO A 198 -41.78 4.20 -19.00
N TYR A 199 -42.32 3.01 -18.77
CA TYR A 199 -42.30 1.90 -19.74
C TYR A 199 -42.89 2.29 -21.13
N ARG A 200 -43.88 3.17 -21.17
CA ARG A 200 -44.57 3.59 -22.41
C ARG A 200 -43.85 4.66 -23.22
N VAL A 201 -42.63 5.05 -22.81
CA VAL A 201 -41.87 6.08 -23.52
C VAL A 201 -41.34 5.55 -24.86
N ASP A 202 -41.27 6.44 -25.84
CA ASP A 202 -40.57 6.17 -27.09
C ASP A 202 -39.06 6.16 -26.85
N ILE A 203 -38.49 4.97 -26.88
CA ILE A 203 -37.07 4.70 -26.55
C ILE A 203 -36.14 5.38 -27.57
N ASP A 204 -36.52 5.34 -28.88
CA ASP A 204 -35.69 5.92 -29.94
C ASP A 204 -35.64 7.44 -29.82
N ARG A 205 -36.74 8.07 -29.44
CA ARG A 205 -36.80 9.50 -29.16
C ARG A 205 -35.97 9.89 -27.95
N VAL A 206 -35.97 9.09 -26.88
CA VAL A 206 -35.12 9.33 -25.73
C VAL A 206 -33.62 9.18 -26.08
N MET A 207 -33.25 8.14 -26.81
CA MET A 207 -31.88 7.96 -27.27
C MET A 207 -31.40 9.09 -28.18
N ALA A 208 -32.30 9.65 -29.02
CA ALA A 208 -32.00 10.83 -29.83
C ALA A 208 -31.72 12.07 -28.95
N VAL A 209 -32.55 12.33 -27.94
CA VAL A 209 -32.36 13.43 -26.98
C VAL A 209 -31.06 13.25 -26.21
N MET A 210 -30.71 12.02 -25.78
CA MET A 210 -29.44 11.75 -25.10
C MET A 210 -28.23 12.04 -26.00
N ARG A 211 -28.29 11.71 -27.31
CA ARG A 211 -27.24 12.07 -28.27
C ARG A 211 -27.11 13.57 -28.44
N GLU A 212 -28.24 14.29 -28.63
CA GLU A 212 -28.25 15.76 -28.75
C GLU A 212 -27.61 16.43 -27.53
N VAL A 213 -27.94 16.00 -26.32
CA VAL A 213 -27.34 16.51 -25.08
C VAL A 213 -25.84 16.22 -25.05
N GLY A 214 -25.42 15.04 -25.45
CA GLY A 214 -23.99 14.68 -25.51
C GLY A 214 -23.21 15.54 -26.51
N GLU A 215 -23.78 15.76 -27.72
CA GLU A 215 -23.15 16.61 -28.74
C GLU A 215 -23.11 18.08 -28.31
N ALA A 216 -24.19 18.60 -27.70
CA ALA A 216 -24.18 19.93 -27.13
C ALA A 216 -23.10 20.13 -26.05
N MET A 217 -22.84 19.12 -25.23
CA MET A 217 -21.73 19.15 -24.25
C MET A 217 -20.36 19.12 -24.91
N LYS A 218 -20.23 18.42 -26.04
CA LYS A 218 -18.97 18.35 -26.79
C LYS A 218 -18.64 19.64 -27.54
N GLN A 219 -19.67 20.47 -27.84
CA GLN A 219 -19.53 21.79 -28.44
C GLN A 219 -19.36 22.92 -27.41
N ASP A 220 -19.59 22.63 -26.14
CA ASP A 220 -19.48 23.59 -25.04
C ASP A 220 -18.02 23.81 -24.67
N ALA A 221 -17.53 25.04 -24.72
CA ALA A 221 -16.13 25.38 -24.44
C ALA A 221 -15.65 24.95 -23.04
N GLU A 222 -16.54 24.87 -22.06
CA GLU A 222 -16.24 24.45 -20.71
C GLU A 222 -16.07 22.92 -20.58
N TYR A 223 -16.90 22.14 -21.28
CA TYR A 223 -16.98 20.67 -21.09
C TYR A 223 -16.29 19.89 -22.21
N ALA A 224 -16.17 20.46 -23.42
CA ALA A 224 -15.51 19.80 -24.54
C ALA A 224 -14.11 19.26 -24.25
N PRO A 225 -13.22 20.02 -23.57
CA PRO A 225 -11.87 19.51 -23.26
C PRO A 225 -11.86 18.31 -22.32
N MET A 226 -12.93 18.10 -21.55
CA MET A 226 -13.02 17.01 -20.56
C MET A 226 -13.61 15.74 -21.16
N LEU A 227 -14.23 15.80 -22.34
CA LEU A 227 -14.84 14.67 -23.05
C LEU A 227 -13.86 14.12 -24.10
N LEU A 228 -13.47 12.87 -23.98
CA LEU A 228 -12.56 12.23 -24.92
C LEU A 228 -13.27 11.75 -26.19
N GLU A 229 -14.50 11.26 -26.05
CA GLU A 229 -15.31 10.67 -27.14
C GLU A 229 -16.73 11.21 -27.08
N PRO A 230 -17.54 11.10 -28.17
CA PRO A 230 -18.97 11.33 -28.12
C PRO A 230 -19.64 10.41 -27.10
N VAL A 231 -20.86 10.80 -26.64
CA VAL A 231 -21.66 9.94 -25.76
C VAL A 231 -21.95 8.61 -26.44
N GLU A 232 -21.67 7.52 -25.76
CA GLU A 232 -22.01 6.17 -26.19
C GLU A 232 -23.31 5.75 -25.49
N ILE A 233 -24.33 5.39 -26.28
CA ILE A 233 -25.62 4.92 -25.76
C ILE A 233 -25.65 3.40 -25.95
N PHE A 234 -25.68 2.65 -24.84
CA PHE A 234 -25.75 1.18 -24.90
C PHE A 234 -27.16 0.67 -25.25
N GLY A 235 -28.17 1.52 -25.10
CA GLY A 235 -29.56 1.16 -25.33
C GLY A 235 -30.28 0.80 -24.02
N VAL A 236 -31.30 -0.05 -24.15
CA VAL A 236 -32.09 -0.54 -23.01
C VAL A 236 -31.27 -1.54 -22.21
N GLU A 237 -30.96 -1.20 -20.97
CA GLU A 237 -30.24 -2.07 -20.03
C GLU A 237 -31.20 -3.00 -19.31
N ASN A 238 -32.36 -2.47 -18.90
CA ASN A 238 -33.37 -3.24 -18.18
C ASN A 238 -34.76 -2.58 -18.35
N PHE A 239 -35.82 -3.36 -18.18
CA PHE A 239 -37.17 -2.85 -18.08
C PHE A 239 -37.99 -3.63 -17.06
N THR A 240 -39.00 -2.95 -16.52
CA THR A 240 -39.99 -3.50 -15.59
C THR A 240 -41.37 -3.23 -16.13
N ASP A 241 -42.43 -3.66 -15.44
CA ASP A 241 -43.82 -3.36 -15.85
C ASP A 241 -44.14 -1.85 -15.91
N THR A 242 -43.33 -1.02 -15.22
CA THR A 242 -43.59 0.43 -15.09
C THR A 242 -42.46 1.30 -15.62
N THR A 243 -41.24 0.77 -15.72
CA THR A 243 -40.05 1.55 -16.10
C THR A 243 -39.20 0.88 -17.15
N VAL A 244 -38.48 1.68 -17.92
CA VAL A 244 -37.37 1.27 -18.77
C VAL A 244 -36.11 2.06 -18.39
N THR A 245 -34.97 1.39 -18.34
CA THR A 245 -33.68 2.01 -18.05
C THR A 245 -32.82 2.02 -19.30
N ILE A 246 -32.42 3.20 -19.72
CA ILE A 246 -31.47 3.39 -20.84
C ILE A 246 -30.13 3.78 -20.27
N LYS A 247 -29.08 3.06 -20.66
CA LYS A 247 -27.72 3.29 -20.20
C LYS A 247 -26.90 4.05 -21.23
N ALA A 248 -26.15 5.04 -20.75
CA ALA A 248 -25.16 5.76 -21.55
C ALA A 248 -23.84 5.88 -20.81
N ARG A 249 -22.77 5.98 -21.56
CA ARG A 249 -21.41 6.20 -21.07
C ARG A 249 -20.81 7.45 -21.71
N LEU A 250 -20.20 8.29 -20.88
CA LEU A 250 -19.39 9.41 -21.32
C LEU A 250 -17.95 9.16 -20.90
N LYS A 251 -17.05 8.97 -21.86
CA LYS A 251 -15.63 8.80 -21.65
C LYS A 251 -14.97 10.15 -21.44
N THR A 252 -14.27 10.31 -20.33
CA THR A 252 -13.75 11.59 -19.86
C THR A 252 -12.25 11.53 -19.58
N GLN A 253 -11.63 12.69 -19.48
CA GLN A 253 -10.31 12.79 -18.85
C GLN A 253 -10.35 12.25 -17.42
N PRO A 254 -9.22 11.76 -16.88
CA PRO A 254 -9.11 11.29 -15.51
C PRO A 254 -9.71 12.27 -14.49
N SER A 255 -10.46 11.75 -13.52
CA SER A 255 -11.10 12.50 -12.44
C SER A 255 -12.25 13.43 -12.85
N MET A 256 -12.61 13.54 -14.13
CA MET A 256 -13.71 14.41 -14.62
C MET A 256 -15.07 13.72 -14.69
N GLN A 257 -15.14 12.40 -14.50
CA GLN A 257 -16.36 11.58 -14.62
C GLN A 257 -17.52 12.08 -13.75
N HIS A 258 -17.25 12.53 -12.54
CA HIS A 258 -18.31 13.01 -11.64
C HIS A 258 -18.88 14.38 -12.09
N ARG A 259 -18.00 15.28 -12.54
CA ARG A 259 -18.41 16.61 -13.05
C ARG A 259 -19.24 16.47 -14.32
N ILE A 260 -18.73 15.73 -15.29
CA ILE A 260 -19.41 15.45 -16.56
C ILE A 260 -20.72 14.70 -16.33
N GLY A 261 -20.73 13.66 -15.48
CA GLY A 261 -21.94 12.90 -15.20
C GLY A 261 -23.05 13.72 -14.54
N ARG A 262 -22.71 14.64 -13.62
CA ARG A 262 -23.70 15.56 -13.02
C ARG A 262 -24.27 16.53 -14.05
N GLU A 263 -23.41 17.11 -14.87
CA GLU A 263 -23.84 18.06 -15.89
C GLU A 263 -24.69 17.38 -16.98
N PHE A 264 -24.28 16.20 -17.43
CA PHE A 264 -25.09 15.44 -18.39
C PHE A 264 -26.48 15.12 -17.84
N ARG A 265 -26.58 14.64 -16.59
CA ARG A 265 -27.89 14.38 -15.95
C ARG A 265 -28.74 15.64 -15.84
N ARG A 266 -28.13 16.79 -15.53
CA ARG A 266 -28.84 18.08 -15.46
C ARG A 266 -29.40 18.49 -16.81
N ARG A 267 -28.58 18.46 -17.87
CA ARG A 267 -29.00 18.80 -19.24
C ARG A 267 -30.01 17.80 -19.76
N LEU A 268 -29.79 16.51 -19.53
CA LEU A 268 -30.72 15.46 -19.95
C LEU A 268 -32.08 15.63 -19.29
N LYS A 269 -32.14 15.90 -17.98
CA LYS A 269 -33.42 16.21 -17.30
C LYS A 269 -34.17 17.33 -17.98
N ASN A 270 -33.50 18.45 -18.28
CA ASN A 270 -34.13 19.61 -18.91
C ASN A 270 -34.61 19.29 -20.35
N ALA A 271 -33.78 18.58 -21.13
CA ALA A 271 -34.12 18.17 -22.48
C ALA A 271 -35.34 17.22 -22.53
N LEU A 272 -35.39 16.25 -21.61
CA LEU A 272 -36.53 15.33 -21.48
C LEU A 272 -37.83 16.06 -21.08
N GLN A 273 -37.73 17.09 -20.24
CA GLN A 273 -38.88 17.93 -19.90
C GLN A 273 -39.39 18.75 -21.11
N THR A 274 -38.47 19.35 -21.86
CA THR A 274 -38.82 20.10 -23.10
C THR A 274 -39.42 19.18 -24.17
N ALA A 275 -38.99 17.93 -24.24
CA ALA A 275 -39.57 16.93 -25.15
C ALA A 275 -40.84 16.28 -24.63
N GLU A 276 -41.41 16.79 -23.52
CA GLU A 276 -42.60 16.24 -22.83
C GLU A 276 -42.45 14.79 -22.34
N ILE A 277 -41.23 14.32 -22.18
CA ILE A 277 -40.90 13.03 -21.63
C ILE A 277 -40.63 13.21 -20.13
N VAL A 278 -41.53 12.80 -19.25
CA VAL A 278 -41.41 12.97 -17.81
C VAL A 278 -40.73 11.73 -17.23
N PRO A 279 -39.49 11.82 -16.69
CA PRO A 279 -38.88 10.70 -15.98
C PRO A 279 -39.65 10.41 -14.68
N ILE A 280 -39.78 9.12 -14.32
CA ILE A 280 -40.37 8.75 -13.03
C ILE A 280 -39.37 9.17 -11.93
N VAL A 281 -39.73 10.19 -11.16
CA VAL A 281 -39.13 10.44 -9.87
C VAL A 281 -39.58 9.31 -8.94
N SER A 282 -38.66 8.46 -8.49
CA SER A 282 -38.95 7.30 -7.65
C SER A 282 -39.96 7.68 -6.53
N ALA A 283 -41.13 7.07 -6.54
CA ALA A 283 -42.16 7.22 -5.50
C ALA A 283 -41.72 6.64 -4.12
N ALA A 284 -40.45 6.21 -3.99
CA ALA A 284 -39.87 5.67 -2.75
C ALA A 284 -39.70 6.74 -1.66
N LEU A 285 -39.71 8.03 -1.98
CA LEU A 285 -39.53 9.12 -1.00
C LEU A 285 -40.84 9.65 -0.40
N THR A 286 -42.00 9.28 -0.94
CA THR A 286 -43.31 9.76 -0.44
C THR A 286 -44.03 8.83 0.52
N LYS A 287 -43.47 7.64 0.80
CA LYS A 287 -44.08 6.69 1.76
C LYS A 287 -43.63 6.79 3.22
N SER A 288 -42.75 7.75 3.58
CA SER A 288 -42.26 7.90 4.94
C SER A 288 -42.91 8.99 5.78
N THR A 289 -44.03 9.59 5.30
CA THR A 289 -44.74 10.67 6.01
C THR A 289 -46.19 10.39 6.33
N GLU A 290 -46.60 9.11 6.44
CA GLU A 290 -47.91 8.81 7.00
C GLU A 290 -47.73 8.39 8.47
N PRO A 291 -48.17 9.23 9.45
CA PRO A 291 -48.09 8.84 10.86
C PRO A 291 -49.09 7.74 11.12
N ALA A 292 -48.61 6.64 11.69
CA ALA A 292 -49.45 5.56 12.20
C ALA A 292 -50.51 6.15 13.16
N ARG A 293 -51.76 5.94 12.86
CA ARG A 293 -52.86 6.11 13.78
C ARG A 293 -53.02 4.86 14.66
#